data_6a5b9be8c7db02a4e755069646bf006e
#
_entry.id   6a5b9be8c7db02a4e755069646bf006e
#
_cell.length_a   1.000
_cell.length_b   1.000
_cell.length_c   1.000
_cell.angle_alpha   90.00
_cell.angle_beta   90.00
_cell.angle_gamma   90.00
#
_symmetry.space_group_name_H-M   'P 1'
#
loop_
_entity.id
_entity.type
_entity.pdbx_description
1 polymer ?
#
loop_
_entity_poly.entity_id
_entity_poly.type
_entity_poly.pdbx_seq_one_letter_code
_entity_poly.pdbx_strand_id
1 'polypeptide(L)'
;GGRSTELILGKNLKAQELESAQMGSVTWSMRYFPKGAFTPEAFRQADVAAKAELDDVLAVYGAGNWDVAYGCSGTVAAVSELLSNAGRATPGLVTREGLEWLVQRMLQARNASALQLDGLKDDRRPVIGGGVSILRALFDLLGIEEMHVSVGALRQGVLHDLLKRQQPTTDIRSQTVNKLMEKFHADEAQATR
;
A
#
# COMPACT_ATOMS: atom_id res chain seq x y z
N GLY A 1 3.76 -2.21 3.13
CA GLY A 1 4.65 -2.69 4.19
C GLY A 1 6.10 -2.25 4.05
N GLY A 2 7.01 -2.81 4.88
CA GLY A 2 8.44 -2.49 4.81
C GLY A 2 9.17 -3.16 3.65
N ARG A 3 8.71 -4.35 3.23
CA ARG A 3 9.32 -5.16 2.17
C ARG A 3 8.42 -5.34 0.96
N SER A 4 7.11 -5.37 1.15
CA SER A 4 6.11 -5.61 0.12
C SER A 4 4.95 -4.64 0.22
N THR A 5 4.19 -4.55 -0.84
CA THR A 5 2.91 -3.82 -0.90
C THR A 5 1.85 -4.78 -1.38
N GLU A 6 0.84 -4.95 -0.57
CA GLU A 6 -0.31 -5.82 -0.83
C GLU A 6 -1.43 -5.00 -1.46
N LEU A 7 -1.97 -5.49 -2.58
CA LEU A 7 -3.13 -4.94 -3.27
C LEU A 7 -4.29 -5.90 -3.08
N ILE A 8 -5.43 -5.35 -2.70
CA ILE A 8 -6.65 -6.13 -2.44
C ILE A 8 -7.81 -5.45 -3.13
N LEU A 9 -8.44 -6.15 -4.05
CA LEU A 9 -9.74 -5.76 -4.58
C LEU A 9 -10.81 -6.53 -3.82
N GLY A 10 -11.78 -5.83 -3.27
CA GLY A 10 -12.81 -6.45 -2.44
C GLY A 10 -14.18 -5.83 -2.63
N LYS A 11 -15.21 -6.63 -2.38
CA LYS A 11 -16.62 -6.21 -2.42
C LYS A 11 -17.39 -6.91 -1.31
N ASN A 12 -18.25 -6.15 -0.59
CA ASN A 12 -19.12 -6.70 0.45
C ASN A 12 -18.36 -7.55 1.50
N LEU A 13 -17.24 -7.04 2.01
CA LEU A 13 -16.37 -7.70 3.00
C LEU A 13 -15.73 -9.01 2.51
N LYS A 14 -15.68 -9.24 1.20
CA LYS A 14 -14.98 -10.37 0.58
C LYS A 14 -13.86 -9.86 -0.30
N ALA A 15 -12.66 -10.40 -0.11
CA ALA A 15 -11.57 -10.21 -1.06
C ALA A 15 -11.91 -10.97 -2.35
N GLN A 16 -11.77 -10.30 -3.49
CA GLN A 16 -11.95 -10.87 -4.82
C GLN A 16 -10.60 -11.18 -5.44
N GLU A 17 -9.70 -10.20 -5.42
CA GLU A 17 -8.34 -10.32 -5.95
C GLU A 17 -7.35 -9.91 -4.87
N LEU A 18 -6.21 -10.60 -4.84
CA LEU A 18 -5.14 -10.44 -3.87
C LEU A 18 -3.80 -10.51 -4.60
N GLU A 19 -2.96 -9.49 -4.46
CA GLU A 19 -1.65 -9.45 -5.07
C GLU A 19 -0.61 -8.90 -4.09
N SER A 20 0.63 -9.31 -4.22
CA SER A 20 1.75 -8.85 -3.40
C SER A 20 2.92 -8.43 -4.28
N ALA A 21 3.12 -7.13 -4.43
CA ALA A 21 4.25 -6.56 -5.15
C ALA A 21 5.50 -6.47 -4.26
N GLN A 22 6.67 -6.80 -4.81
CA GLN A 22 7.95 -6.84 -4.07
C GLN A 22 8.54 -5.44 -3.88
N MET A 23 7.71 -4.50 -3.47
CA MET A 23 8.08 -3.11 -3.18
C MET A 23 7.59 -2.69 -1.80
N GLY A 24 8.50 -2.28 -0.94
CA GLY A 24 8.20 -1.81 0.41
C GLY A 24 9.01 -0.59 0.80
N SER A 25 8.51 0.20 1.73
CA SER A 25 9.11 1.49 2.10
C SER A 25 10.57 1.37 2.56
N VAL A 26 10.94 0.30 3.26
CA VAL A 26 12.31 0.06 3.72
C VAL A 26 13.21 -0.34 2.55
N THR A 27 12.84 -1.39 1.81
CA THR A 27 13.64 -1.89 0.69
C THR A 27 13.81 -0.84 -0.39
N TRP A 28 12.75 -0.07 -0.68
CA TRP A 28 12.77 1.02 -1.67
C TRP A 28 13.66 2.17 -1.23
N SER A 29 13.60 2.57 0.06
CA SER A 29 14.47 3.61 0.59
C SER A 29 15.94 3.22 0.54
N MET A 30 16.27 1.99 0.94
CA MET A 30 17.65 1.49 0.87
C MET A 30 18.19 1.48 -0.56
N ARG A 31 17.36 1.12 -1.54
CA ARG A 31 17.77 0.97 -2.94
C ARG A 31 17.88 2.30 -3.68
N TYR A 32 16.90 3.19 -3.52
CA TYR A 32 16.78 4.40 -4.34
C TYR A 32 17.11 5.69 -3.61
N PHE A 33 17.11 5.70 -2.27
CA PHE A 33 17.41 6.87 -1.45
C PHE A 33 18.55 6.61 -0.47
N PRO A 34 19.74 6.15 -0.94
CA PRO A 34 20.86 5.83 -0.07
C PRO A 34 21.22 7.05 0.77
N LYS A 35 21.50 6.82 2.06
CA LYS A 35 21.80 7.88 3.03
C LYS A 35 20.70 8.96 3.14
N GLY A 36 19.47 8.64 2.73
CA GLY A 36 18.33 9.56 2.76
C GLY A 36 18.38 10.68 1.73
N ALA A 37 19.16 10.55 0.66
CA ALA A 37 19.30 11.58 -0.36
C ALA A 37 18.04 11.68 -1.23
N PHE A 38 17.49 12.90 -1.37
CA PHE A 38 16.34 13.21 -2.20
C PHE A 38 16.80 13.99 -3.44
N THR A 39 16.89 13.31 -4.57
CA THR A 39 17.23 13.90 -5.85
C THR A 39 16.13 13.61 -6.89
N PRO A 40 15.94 14.45 -7.91
CA PRO A 40 14.99 14.17 -9.00
C PRO A 40 15.25 12.81 -9.65
N GLU A 41 16.51 12.44 -9.80
CA GLU A 41 16.92 11.17 -10.39
C GLU A 41 16.54 9.98 -9.50
N ALA A 42 16.73 10.08 -8.17
CA ALA A 42 16.33 9.04 -7.22
C ALA A 42 14.81 8.79 -7.27
N PHE A 43 14.01 9.86 -7.28
CA PHE A 43 12.56 9.75 -7.41
C PHE A 43 12.14 9.15 -8.74
N ARG A 44 12.78 9.55 -9.85
CA ARG A 44 12.50 9.01 -11.17
C ARG A 44 12.80 7.50 -11.24
N GLN A 45 13.95 7.07 -10.76
CA GLN A 45 14.34 5.65 -10.74
C GLN A 45 13.42 4.81 -9.84
N ALA A 46 13.06 5.32 -8.66
CA ALA A 46 12.13 4.67 -7.76
C ALA A 46 10.73 4.54 -8.37
N ASP A 47 10.25 5.56 -9.07
CA ASP A 47 8.95 5.58 -9.75
C ASP A 47 8.91 4.57 -10.90
N VAL A 48 9.91 4.58 -11.79
CA VAL A 48 10.00 3.63 -12.92
C VAL A 48 10.02 2.19 -12.42
N ALA A 49 10.81 1.91 -11.38
CA ALA A 49 10.89 0.57 -10.82
C ALA A 49 9.57 0.14 -10.15
N ALA A 50 8.89 1.05 -9.43
CA ALA A 50 7.59 0.74 -8.82
C ALA A 50 6.51 0.50 -9.88
N LYS A 51 6.53 1.25 -10.97
CA LYS A 51 5.63 1.05 -12.11
C LYS A 51 5.85 -0.30 -12.80
N ALA A 52 7.10 -0.72 -12.94
CA ALA A 52 7.43 -2.04 -13.48
C ALA A 52 6.94 -3.20 -12.59
N GLU A 53 7.01 -3.06 -11.27
CA GLU A 53 6.46 -4.06 -10.33
C GLU A 53 4.93 -4.14 -10.35
N LEU A 54 4.25 -3.13 -10.87
CA LEU A 54 2.79 -3.03 -10.91
C LEU A 54 2.20 -3.32 -12.30
N ASP A 55 3.03 -3.52 -13.33
CA ASP A 55 2.57 -3.65 -14.71
C ASP A 55 1.58 -4.80 -14.90
N ASP A 56 1.90 -5.96 -14.33
CA ASP A 56 1.08 -7.18 -14.43
C ASP A 56 -0.28 -7.06 -13.74
N VAL A 57 -0.45 -6.12 -12.81
CA VAL A 57 -1.69 -5.99 -12.02
C VAL A 57 -2.64 -4.91 -12.56
N LEU A 58 -2.21 -4.12 -13.54
CA LEU A 58 -2.99 -2.99 -14.06
C LEU A 58 -4.35 -3.40 -14.64
N ALA A 59 -4.41 -4.54 -15.31
CA ALA A 59 -5.66 -5.04 -15.89
C ALA A 59 -6.75 -5.28 -14.84
N VAL A 60 -6.34 -5.68 -13.62
CA VAL A 60 -7.26 -5.99 -12.52
C VAL A 60 -7.52 -4.78 -11.63
N TYR A 61 -6.46 -4.04 -11.27
CA TYR A 61 -6.53 -2.97 -10.28
C TYR A 61 -6.61 -1.56 -10.88
N GLY A 62 -6.64 -1.42 -12.20
CA GLY A 62 -6.71 -0.12 -12.87
C GLY A 62 -8.00 0.64 -12.61
N ALA A 63 -8.00 1.92 -12.94
CA ALA A 63 -9.15 2.81 -12.80
C ALA A 63 -10.39 2.24 -13.50
N GLY A 64 -11.54 2.33 -12.83
CA GLY A 64 -12.82 1.79 -13.31
C GLY A 64 -13.17 0.39 -12.78
N ASN A 65 -12.23 -0.31 -12.13
CA ASN A 65 -12.49 -1.62 -11.52
C ASN A 65 -12.79 -1.52 -10.02
N TRP A 66 -12.75 -0.34 -9.45
CA TRP A 66 -13.02 -0.06 -8.04
C TRP A 66 -13.60 1.35 -7.85
N ASP A 67 -14.28 1.58 -6.73
CA ASP A 67 -14.95 2.85 -6.44
C ASP A 67 -14.17 3.71 -5.44
N VAL A 68 -13.53 3.10 -4.44
CA VAL A 68 -12.85 3.80 -3.34
C VAL A 68 -11.53 3.12 -3.01
N ALA A 69 -10.47 3.93 -2.86
CA ALA A 69 -9.15 3.47 -2.44
C ALA A 69 -8.96 3.63 -0.92
N TYR A 70 -8.51 2.57 -0.28
CA TYR A 70 -8.11 2.56 1.13
C TYR A 70 -6.65 2.17 1.28
N GLY A 71 -5.90 2.89 2.10
CA GLY A 71 -4.52 2.56 2.44
C GLY A 71 -4.37 2.19 3.91
N CYS A 72 -3.69 1.07 4.16
CA CYS A 72 -3.45 0.54 5.50
C CYS A 72 -1.96 0.28 5.71
N SER A 73 -1.23 1.23 6.21
CA SER A 73 0.17 1.04 6.62
C SER A 73 0.68 2.22 7.44
N GLY A 74 1.80 2.03 8.15
CA GLY A 74 2.48 3.13 8.83
C GLY A 74 2.94 4.24 7.87
N THR A 75 3.24 3.92 6.60
CA THR A 75 3.58 4.93 5.58
C THR A 75 2.36 5.76 5.21
N VAL A 76 1.23 5.14 4.91
CA VAL A 76 0.00 5.85 4.54
C VAL A 76 -0.46 6.76 5.67
N ALA A 77 -0.47 6.25 6.90
CA ALA A 77 -0.83 7.02 8.08
C ALA A 77 0.11 8.22 8.29
N ALA A 78 1.43 8.01 8.18
CA ALA A 78 2.40 9.10 8.31
C ALA A 78 2.24 10.15 7.21
N VAL A 79 2.06 9.75 5.95
CA VAL A 79 1.84 10.68 4.84
C VAL A 79 0.57 11.49 5.07
N SER A 80 -0.55 10.86 5.45
CA SER A 80 -1.79 11.57 5.76
C SER A 80 -1.62 12.56 6.90
N GLU A 81 -0.90 12.21 7.98
CA GLU A 81 -0.60 13.11 9.10
C GLU A 81 0.21 14.33 8.63
N LEU A 82 1.26 14.12 7.83
CA LEU A 82 2.07 15.20 7.27
C LEU A 82 1.27 16.15 6.40
N LEU A 83 0.41 15.61 5.53
CA LEU A 83 -0.43 16.41 4.64
C LEU A 83 -1.48 17.19 5.41
N SER A 84 -2.09 16.59 6.42
CA SER A 84 -3.07 17.23 7.29
C SER A 84 -2.45 18.38 8.08
N ASN A 85 -1.29 18.15 8.71
CA ASN A 85 -0.58 19.18 9.48
C ASN A 85 -0.12 20.35 8.60
N ALA A 86 0.17 20.08 7.33
CA ALA A 86 0.52 21.11 6.36
C ALA A 86 -0.69 21.79 5.69
N GLY A 87 -1.92 21.43 6.05
CA GLY A 87 -3.15 21.95 5.43
C GLY A 87 -3.31 21.55 3.96
N ARG A 88 -2.76 20.37 3.55
CA ARG A 88 -2.77 19.88 2.17
C ARG A 88 -3.78 18.77 1.93
N ALA A 89 -4.33 18.18 2.98
CA ALA A 89 -5.40 17.20 2.92
C ALA A 89 -6.22 17.23 4.22
N THR A 90 -7.42 16.72 4.17
CA THR A 90 -8.25 16.47 5.36
C THR A 90 -7.63 15.33 6.17
N PRO A 91 -7.71 15.33 7.52
CA PRO A 91 -7.25 14.21 8.33
C PRO A 91 -7.83 12.86 7.85
N GLY A 92 -6.98 11.87 7.72
CA GLY A 92 -7.38 10.55 7.22
C GLY A 92 -7.43 10.42 5.71
N LEU A 93 -6.99 11.43 4.95
CA LEU A 93 -6.86 11.38 3.50
C LEU A 93 -5.41 11.53 3.05
N VAL A 94 -5.09 10.89 1.92
CA VAL A 94 -3.92 11.17 1.09
C VAL A 94 -4.45 11.54 -0.28
N THR A 95 -4.05 12.69 -0.81
CA THR A 95 -4.45 13.16 -2.14
C THR A 95 -3.28 13.16 -3.11
N ARG A 96 -3.56 13.06 -4.41
CA ARG A 96 -2.54 13.18 -5.47
C ARG A 96 -1.77 14.49 -5.36
N GLU A 97 -2.48 15.61 -5.26
CA GLU A 97 -1.87 16.93 -5.10
C GLU A 97 -0.99 17.02 -3.85
N GLY A 98 -1.46 16.45 -2.72
CA GLY A 98 -0.70 16.38 -1.48
C GLY A 98 0.60 15.59 -1.64
N LEU A 99 0.58 14.45 -2.34
CA LEU A 99 1.79 13.66 -2.62
C LEU A 99 2.78 14.45 -3.48
N GLU A 100 2.34 15.14 -4.51
CA GLU A 100 3.22 15.96 -5.34
C GLU A 100 3.83 17.11 -4.52
N TRP A 101 3.04 17.78 -3.69
CA TRP A 101 3.56 18.79 -2.76
C TRP A 101 4.63 18.20 -1.82
N LEU A 102 4.38 17.01 -1.26
CA LEU A 102 5.33 16.36 -0.36
C LEU A 102 6.65 16.01 -1.08
N VAL A 103 6.59 15.50 -2.30
CA VAL A 103 7.78 15.24 -3.14
C VAL A 103 8.58 16.53 -3.36
N GLN A 104 7.91 17.66 -3.67
CA GLN A 104 8.59 18.95 -3.83
C GLN A 104 9.28 19.41 -2.54
N ARG A 105 8.64 19.22 -1.37
CA ARG A 105 9.26 19.52 -0.07
C ARG A 105 10.47 18.64 0.20
N MET A 106 10.43 17.35 -0.17
CA MET A 106 11.54 16.42 -0.04
C MET A 106 12.71 16.83 -0.95
N LEU A 107 12.44 17.19 -2.20
CA LEU A 107 13.46 17.67 -3.15
C LEU A 107 14.13 18.98 -2.67
N GLN A 108 13.36 19.91 -2.09
CA GLN A 108 13.90 21.13 -1.49
C GLN A 108 14.81 20.83 -0.29
N ALA A 109 14.43 19.87 0.56
CA ALA A 109 15.23 19.45 1.70
C ALA A 109 16.50 18.68 1.30
N ARG A 110 16.52 18.05 0.10
CA ARG A 110 17.62 17.27 -0.47
C ARG A 110 18.03 16.03 0.34
N ASN A 111 17.66 15.96 1.62
CA ASN A 111 17.98 14.82 2.48
C ASN A 111 16.91 14.63 3.57
N ALA A 112 16.68 13.38 3.95
CA ALA A 112 15.71 13.02 4.98
C ALA A 112 16.01 13.66 6.35
N SER A 113 17.30 13.83 6.69
CA SER A 113 17.71 14.47 7.94
C SER A 113 17.38 15.97 7.99
N ALA A 114 17.36 16.63 6.82
CA ALA A 114 17.04 18.05 6.70
C ALA A 114 15.54 18.31 6.45
N LEU A 115 14.75 17.26 6.24
CA LEU A 115 13.30 17.38 5.99
C LEU A 115 12.58 17.77 7.29
N GLN A 116 12.12 18.99 7.37
CA GLN A 116 11.34 19.50 8.50
C GLN A 116 9.89 19.59 8.10
N LEU A 117 9.08 18.65 8.61
CA LEU A 117 7.63 18.63 8.47
C LEU A 117 7.02 18.28 9.83
N ASP A 118 6.00 19.02 10.20
CA ASP A 118 5.27 18.76 11.44
C ASP A 118 4.57 17.38 11.39
N GLY A 119 4.82 16.56 12.43
CA GLY A 119 4.33 15.18 12.49
C GLY A 119 5.30 14.13 11.91
N LEU A 120 6.42 14.51 11.29
CA LEU A 120 7.41 13.55 10.79
C LEU A 120 8.23 12.95 11.94
N LYS A 121 7.90 11.73 12.32
CA LYS A 121 8.58 10.97 13.37
C LYS A 121 9.97 10.51 12.92
N ASP A 122 10.92 10.43 13.84
CA ASP A 122 12.31 10.07 13.55
C ASP A 122 12.45 8.65 12.97
N ASP A 123 11.63 7.71 13.42
CA ASP A 123 11.59 6.33 12.89
C ASP A 123 11.06 6.25 11.44
N ARG A 124 10.38 7.28 10.95
CA ARG A 124 9.84 7.38 9.59
C ARG A 124 10.80 8.04 8.62
N ARG A 125 11.68 8.93 9.10
CA ARG A 125 12.65 9.64 8.24
C ARG A 125 13.44 8.74 7.31
N PRO A 126 14.03 7.61 7.75
CA PRO A 126 14.83 6.76 6.87
C PRO A 126 14.04 6.09 5.75
N VAL A 127 12.73 5.93 5.93
CA VAL A 127 11.89 5.14 5.02
C VAL A 127 10.85 5.96 4.26
N ILE A 128 10.80 7.29 4.48
CA ILE A 128 9.79 8.15 3.87
C ILE A 128 9.97 8.27 2.35
N GLY A 129 11.21 8.30 1.86
CA GLY A 129 11.52 8.41 0.42
C GLY A 129 10.93 7.26 -0.37
N GLY A 130 11.22 6.03 0.04
CA GLY A 130 10.65 4.83 -0.59
C GLY A 130 9.14 4.75 -0.45
N GLY A 131 8.63 5.10 0.74
CA GLY A 131 7.18 5.08 0.99
C GLY A 131 6.39 6.03 0.10
N VAL A 132 6.84 7.27 -0.02
CA VAL A 132 6.20 8.30 -0.87
C VAL A 132 6.30 7.93 -2.34
N SER A 133 7.46 7.42 -2.80
CA SER A 133 7.63 6.98 -4.20
C SER A 133 6.67 5.86 -4.58
N ILE A 134 6.51 4.86 -3.70
CA ILE A 134 5.56 3.74 -3.94
C ILE A 134 4.13 4.27 -3.98
N LEU A 135 3.73 5.12 -3.04
CA LEU A 135 2.38 5.71 -3.04
C LEU A 135 2.12 6.51 -4.31
N ARG A 136 3.09 7.33 -4.75
CA ARG A 136 2.98 8.11 -5.98
C ARG A 136 2.79 7.20 -7.20
N ALA A 137 3.59 6.14 -7.34
CA ALA A 137 3.44 5.18 -8.43
C ALA A 137 2.08 4.49 -8.43
N LEU A 138 1.55 4.11 -7.25
CA LEU A 138 0.20 3.55 -7.10
C LEU A 138 -0.88 4.56 -7.55
N PHE A 139 -0.78 5.82 -7.10
CA PHE A 139 -1.72 6.87 -7.49
C PHE A 139 -1.72 7.10 -9.00
N ASP A 140 -0.54 7.15 -9.61
CA ASP A 140 -0.39 7.35 -11.06
C ASP A 140 -0.98 6.20 -11.86
N LEU A 141 -0.57 4.96 -11.55
CA LEU A 141 -0.91 3.79 -12.36
C LEU A 141 -2.34 3.33 -12.16
N LEU A 142 -2.84 3.39 -10.92
CA LEU A 142 -4.20 2.91 -10.61
C LEU A 142 -5.25 4.02 -10.75
N GLY A 143 -4.85 5.24 -11.13
CA GLY A 143 -5.76 6.37 -11.30
C GLY A 143 -6.38 6.86 -9.98
N ILE A 144 -5.63 6.75 -8.87
CA ILE A 144 -6.11 7.19 -7.55
C ILE A 144 -5.97 8.71 -7.44
N GLU A 145 -7.04 9.41 -7.13
CA GLU A 145 -7.02 10.84 -6.80
C GLU A 145 -6.99 11.06 -5.28
N GLU A 146 -7.72 10.22 -4.55
CA GLU A 146 -7.82 10.26 -3.10
C GLU A 146 -7.76 8.85 -2.52
N MET A 147 -7.04 8.69 -1.40
CA MET A 147 -6.93 7.44 -0.65
C MET A 147 -7.29 7.69 0.81
N HIS A 148 -8.28 6.95 1.31
CA HIS A 148 -8.66 6.98 2.72
C HIS A 148 -7.71 6.14 3.57
N VAL A 149 -7.29 6.67 4.72
CA VAL A 149 -6.50 5.90 5.69
C VAL A 149 -7.40 4.92 6.43
N SER A 150 -7.13 3.63 6.27
CA SER A 150 -7.79 2.61 7.07
C SER A 150 -7.09 2.46 8.42
N VAL A 151 -7.86 2.51 9.50
CA VAL A 151 -7.39 2.19 10.86
C VAL A 151 -7.35 0.68 11.12
N GLY A 152 -7.98 -0.11 10.25
CA GLY A 152 -7.94 -1.57 10.28
C GLY A 152 -6.59 -2.10 9.81
N ALA A 153 -6.07 -3.11 10.51
CA ALA A 153 -4.84 -3.82 10.17
C ALA A 153 -5.02 -5.32 10.43
N LEU A 154 -3.95 -6.10 10.25
CA LEU A 154 -3.97 -7.56 10.43
C LEU A 154 -4.67 -8.01 11.72
N ARG A 155 -4.45 -7.31 12.85
CA ARG A 155 -5.08 -7.64 14.15
C ARG A 155 -6.61 -7.58 14.07
N GLN A 156 -7.17 -6.54 13.48
CA GLN A 156 -8.62 -6.41 13.30
C GLN A 156 -9.16 -7.48 12.35
N GLY A 157 -8.42 -7.79 11.29
CA GLY A 157 -8.76 -8.89 10.38
C GLY A 157 -8.81 -10.24 11.08
N VAL A 158 -7.80 -10.55 11.91
CA VAL A 158 -7.78 -11.79 12.70
C VAL A 158 -8.94 -11.85 13.69
N LEU A 159 -9.23 -10.76 14.42
CA LEU A 159 -10.38 -10.71 15.32
C LEU A 159 -11.70 -10.94 14.59
N HIS A 160 -11.88 -10.31 13.44
CA HIS A 160 -13.08 -10.50 12.61
C HIS A 160 -13.20 -11.94 12.08
N ASP A 161 -12.08 -12.54 11.67
CA ASP A 161 -12.04 -13.95 11.24
C ASP A 161 -12.40 -14.90 12.40
N LEU A 162 -11.86 -14.67 13.60
CA LEU A 162 -12.19 -15.45 14.79
C LEU A 162 -13.66 -15.36 15.15
N LEU A 163 -14.25 -14.16 15.11
CA LEU A 163 -15.68 -13.97 15.37
C LEU A 163 -16.56 -14.69 14.34
N LYS A 164 -16.17 -14.66 13.06
CA LYS A 164 -16.89 -15.41 11.99
C LYS A 164 -16.79 -16.93 12.19
N ARG A 165 -15.68 -17.45 12.68
CA ARG A 165 -15.51 -18.89 12.95
C ARG A 165 -16.41 -19.40 14.07
N GLN A 166 -16.88 -18.54 14.94
CA GLN A 166 -17.86 -18.90 15.97
C GLN A 166 -19.30 -19.02 15.41
N GLN A 167 -19.53 -18.57 14.17
CA GLN A 167 -20.80 -18.75 13.47
C GLN A 167 -20.74 -20.02 12.59
N PRO A 168 -21.68 -20.99 12.69
CA PRO A 168 -21.55 -22.32 12.08
C PRO A 168 -21.52 -22.40 10.55
N THR A 169 -21.57 -21.28 9.83
CA THR A 169 -21.93 -21.30 8.39
C THR A 169 -20.84 -20.86 7.40
N THR A 170 -19.62 -20.46 7.82
CA THR A 170 -18.64 -20.01 6.81
C THR A 170 -17.19 -20.23 7.25
N ASP A 171 -16.62 -21.39 7.00
CA ASP A 171 -15.18 -21.59 7.14
C ASP A 171 -14.45 -21.02 5.92
N ILE A 172 -13.72 -19.90 6.12
CA ILE A 172 -12.89 -19.24 5.08
C ILE A 172 -11.80 -20.20 4.58
N ARG A 173 -11.33 -21.15 5.41
CA ARG A 173 -10.35 -22.17 5.00
C ARG A 173 -10.93 -23.08 3.93
N SER A 174 -12.16 -23.53 4.09
CA SER A 174 -12.84 -24.35 3.07
C SER A 174 -12.96 -23.58 1.75
N GLN A 175 -13.25 -22.27 1.78
CA GLN A 175 -13.27 -21.46 0.56
C GLN A 175 -11.88 -21.32 -0.07
N THR A 176 -10.83 -21.15 0.73
CA THR A 176 -9.46 -21.06 0.24
C THR A 176 -9.00 -22.40 -0.33
N VAL A 177 -9.29 -23.50 0.36
CA VAL A 177 -8.99 -24.86 -0.11
C VAL A 177 -9.70 -25.12 -1.43
N ASN A 178 -10.99 -24.82 -1.53
CA ASN A 178 -11.75 -25.01 -2.78
C ASN A 178 -11.19 -24.17 -3.94
N LYS A 179 -10.83 -22.89 -3.70
CA LYS A 179 -10.17 -22.07 -4.72
C LYS A 179 -8.81 -22.64 -5.17
N LEU A 180 -8.01 -23.15 -4.23
CA LEU A 180 -6.74 -23.77 -4.55
C LEU A 180 -6.94 -25.11 -5.33
N MET A 181 -7.94 -25.89 -4.94
CA MET A 181 -8.29 -27.13 -5.63
C MET A 181 -8.76 -26.86 -7.06
N GLU A 182 -9.60 -25.85 -7.28
CA GLU A 182 -10.00 -25.42 -8.62
C GLU A 182 -8.79 -24.92 -9.44
N LYS A 183 -7.96 -24.05 -8.86
CA LYS A 183 -6.79 -23.46 -9.53
C LYS A 183 -5.76 -24.50 -9.95
N PHE A 184 -5.56 -25.54 -9.14
CA PHE A 184 -4.55 -26.57 -9.37
C PHE A 184 -5.15 -27.90 -9.87
N HIS A 185 -6.46 -27.94 -10.18
CA HIS A 185 -7.17 -29.14 -10.61
C HIS A 185 -6.93 -30.33 -9.68
N ALA A 186 -6.88 -30.10 -8.37
CA ALA A 186 -6.60 -31.11 -7.37
C ALA A 186 -7.82 -32.04 -7.19
N ASP A 187 -7.54 -33.35 -7.07
CA ASP A 187 -8.58 -34.35 -6.81
C ASP A 187 -9.00 -34.31 -5.33
N GLU A 188 -10.28 -33.97 -5.11
CA GLU A 188 -10.90 -33.86 -3.77
C GLU A 188 -10.81 -35.18 -2.99
N ALA A 189 -10.93 -36.31 -3.67
CA ALA A 189 -10.87 -37.65 -3.05
C ALA A 189 -9.47 -38.00 -2.55
N GLN A 190 -8.40 -37.46 -3.16
CA GLN A 190 -7.01 -37.62 -2.70
C GLN A 190 -6.64 -36.67 -1.57
N ALA A 191 -7.22 -35.46 -1.54
CA ALA A 191 -6.89 -34.45 -0.54
C ALA A 191 -7.51 -34.72 0.85
N THR A 192 -8.48 -35.65 0.93
CA THR A 192 -9.23 -35.95 2.16
C THR A 192 -8.76 -37.25 2.85
N ARG A 193 -7.74 -37.93 2.33
CA ARG A 193 -7.09 -39.09 2.93
C ARG A 193 -5.88 -38.70 3.74
#